data_2dc08bd0c703150d7757d6d57a5b02c1
#
_entry.id   2dc08bd0c703150d7757d6d57a5b02c1
#
_cell.length_a   1.000
_cell.length_b   1.000
_cell.length_c   1.000
_cell.angle_alpha   90.00
_cell.angle_beta   90.00
_cell.angle_gamma   90.00
#
_symmetry.space_group_name_H-M   'P 1'
#
loop_
_entity.id
_entity.type
_entity.pdbx_description
1 polymer ?
#
loop_
_entity_poly.entity_id
_entity_poly.type
_entity_poly.pdbx_seq_one_letter_code
_entity_poly.pdbx_strand_id
1 'polypeptide(L)'
;MGKRIKYEREKAGLSKKELLVKIYMSESSHKTLSSWENGKSLPDLNSLARMADLFDCDIGYLLCDYDERTRDIADASQITGLSPGAIEQLIKGDDRIVGFISFLIESNRIVPVGFNALRCVDSLLEIKHYRNEVLPKLPQCNISKIINTSKVSNDDIEEEAKRTAVIDEIGRLRDLYDSLLWKCEKGMSSAIETFIDEEVKKYG
;
A
#
# COMPACT_ATOMS: atom_id res chain seq x y z
N MET A 1 -22.65 8.38 9.84
CA MET A 1 -23.81 7.84 9.12
C MET A 1 -24.29 8.78 8.00
N GLY A 2 -24.93 9.94 8.24
CA GLY A 2 -25.52 10.77 7.17
C GLY A 2 -24.58 11.15 6.02
N LYS A 3 -23.33 11.53 6.32
CA LYS A 3 -22.30 11.80 5.30
C LYS A 3 -21.98 10.56 4.46
N ARG A 4 -22.00 9.35 5.06
CA ARG A 4 -21.73 8.08 4.38
C ARG A 4 -22.87 7.70 3.45
N ILE A 5 -24.13 7.87 3.90
CA ILE A 5 -25.33 7.68 3.05
C ILE A 5 -25.27 8.63 1.84
N LYS A 6 -24.93 9.89 2.05
CA LYS A 6 -24.76 10.85 0.96
C LYS A 6 -23.68 10.41 -0.03
N TYR A 7 -22.51 9.99 0.48
CA TYR A 7 -21.38 9.54 -0.32
C TYR A 7 -21.76 8.33 -1.19
N GLU A 8 -22.37 7.30 -0.61
CA GLU A 8 -22.78 6.10 -1.36
C GLU A 8 -23.86 6.41 -2.41
N ARG A 9 -24.82 7.28 -2.09
CA ARG A 9 -25.82 7.75 -3.06
C ARG A 9 -25.17 8.44 -4.27
N GLU A 10 -24.23 9.38 -4.00
CA GLU A 10 -23.54 10.13 -5.05
C GLU A 10 -22.63 9.22 -5.87
N LYS A 11 -21.95 8.27 -5.25
CA LYS A 11 -21.14 7.23 -5.90
C LYS A 11 -21.99 6.34 -6.81
N ALA A 12 -23.22 6.01 -6.40
CA ALA A 12 -24.18 5.26 -7.20
C ALA A 12 -24.85 6.11 -8.31
N GLY A 13 -24.51 7.40 -8.44
CA GLY A 13 -25.10 8.31 -9.43
C GLY A 13 -26.57 8.65 -9.19
N LEU A 14 -27.07 8.45 -7.96
CA LEU A 14 -28.50 8.60 -7.66
C LEU A 14 -28.80 10.01 -7.13
N SER A 15 -29.87 10.62 -7.69
CA SER A 15 -30.49 11.78 -7.07
C SER A 15 -31.21 11.39 -5.77
N LYS A 16 -31.52 12.38 -4.94
CA LYS A 16 -32.27 12.14 -3.69
C LYS A 16 -33.65 11.50 -3.96
N LYS A 17 -34.29 11.90 -5.04
CA LYS A 17 -35.60 11.36 -5.43
C LYS A 17 -35.46 9.88 -5.85
N GLU A 18 -34.49 9.56 -6.68
CA GLU A 18 -34.26 8.20 -7.15
C GLU A 18 -33.92 7.26 -6.01
N LEU A 19 -33.09 7.66 -5.06
CA LEU A 19 -32.81 6.85 -3.88
C LEU A 19 -34.08 6.55 -3.09
N LEU A 20 -34.92 7.57 -2.81
CA LEU A 20 -36.17 7.37 -2.06
C LEU A 20 -37.14 6.44 -2.80
N VAL A 21 -37.26 6.59 -4.13
CA VAL A 21 -38.11 5.68 -4.95
C VAL A 21 -37.60 4.25 -4.85
N LYS A 22 -36.27 4.03 -4.91
CA LYS A 22 -35.69 2.69 -4.78
C LYS A 22 -35.89 2.08 -3.39
N ILE A 23 -35.85 2.88 -2.32
CA ILE A 23 -36.01 2.41 -0.95
C ILE A 23 -37.48 2.14 -0.61
N TYR A 24 -38.39 3.07 -0.98
CA TYR A 24 -39.80 2.99 -0.55
C TYR A 24 -40.75 2.50 -1.61
N MET A 25 -40.31 2.34 -2.88
CA MET A 25 -41.18 2.12 -4.05
C MET A 25 -42.31 3.16 -4.20
N SER A 26 -42.12 4.34 -3.59
CA SER A 26 -43.08 5.45 -3.59
C SER A 26 -42.36 6.79 -3.58
N GLU A 27 -43.03 7.87 -4.03
CA GLU A 27 -42.50 9.23 -3.94
C GLU A 27 -42.56 9.72 -2.49
N SER A 28 -41.53 9.43 -1.71
CA SER A 28 -41.38 9.99 -0.36
C SER A 28 -40.76 11.40 -0.41
N SER A 29 -40.99 12.16 0.65
CA SER A 29 -40.54 13.55 0.72
C SER A 29 -39.01 13.67 0.66
N HIS A 30 -38.49 14.47 -0.26
CA HIS A 30 -37.06 14.84 -0.34
C HIS A 30 -36.49 15.41 0.96
N LYS A 31 -37.37 16.00 1.81
CA LYS A 31 -36.98 16.53 3.12
C LYS A 31 -36.46 15.46 4.06
N THR A 32 -37.01 14.24 3.97
CA THR A 32 -36.60 13.09 4.79
C THR A 32 -35.14 12.70 4.53
N LEU A 33 -34.78 12.46 3.27
CA LEU A 33 -33.41 12.09 2.93
C LEU A 33 -32.41 13.22 3.26
N SER A 34 -32.78 14.49 2.95
CA SER A 34 -31.96 15.63 3.33
C SER A 34 -31.74 15.74 4.84
N SER A 35 -32.74 15.36 5.63
CA SER A 35 -32.63 15.31 7.10
C SER A 35 -31.63 14.22 7.54
N TRP A 36 -31.69 13.02 6.92
CA TRP A 36 -30.76 11.93 7.21
C TRP A 36 -29.32 12.27 6.81
N GLU A 37 -29.12 12.76 5.59
CA GLU A 37 -27.79 13.12 5.07
C GLU A 37 -27.12 14.23 5.91
N ASN A 38 -27.91 15.14 6.47
CA ASN A 38 -27.44 16.24 7.33
C ASN A 38 -27.39 15.85 8.83
N GLY A 39 -27.76 14.63 9.19
CA GLY A 39 -27.76 14.15 10.56
C GLY A 39 -28.84 14.76 11.48
N LYS A 40 -29.88 15.40 10.88
CA LYS A 40 -30.99 15.98 11.64
C LYS A 40 -31.99 14.95 12.15
N SER A 41 -32.10 13.82 11.47
CA SER A 41 -32.86 12.65 11.87
C SER A 41 -32.16 11.38 11.41
N LEU A 42 -32.55 10.25 11.98
CA LEU A 42 -32.03 8.92 11.62
C LEU A 42 -33.01 8.22 10.70
N PRO A 43 -32.53 7.44 9.70
CA PRO A 43 -33.39 6.51 8.98
C PRO A 43 -33.87 5.40 9.94
N ASP A 44 -35.04 4.86 9.65
CA ASP A 44 -35.51 3.64 10.30
C ASP A 44 -34.71 2.42 9.81
N LEU A 45 -34.80 1.31 10.55
CA LEU A 45 -34.03 0.10 10.27
C LEU A 45 -34.34 -0.48 8.88
N ASN A 46 -35.61 -0.43 8.43
CA ASN A 46 -35.97 -0.94 7.13
C ASN A 46 -35.34 -0.10 6.01
N SER A 47 -35.32 1.23 6.18
CA SER A 47 -34.67 2.13 5.24
C SER A 47 -33.15 1.89 5.19
N LEU A 48 -32.52 1.66 6.34
CA LEU A 48 -31.09 1.33 6.43
C LEU A 48 -30.80 0.00 5.74
N ALA A 49 -31.59 -1.04 5.99
CA ALA A 49 -31.43 -2.35 5.35
C ALA A 49 -31.53 -2.25 3.82
N ARG A 50 -32.56 -1.55 3.31
CA ARG A 50 -32.71 -1.36 1.86
C ARG A 50 -31.62 -0.50 1.24
N MET A 51 -31.07 0.47 1.97
CA MET A 51 -29.92 1.22 1.52
C MET A 51 -28.66 0.34 1.49
N ALA A 52 -28.47 -0.51 2.50
CA ALA A 52 -27.35 -1.45 2.55
C ALA A 52 -27.38 -2.42 1.37
N ASP A 53 -28.54 -3.02 1.08
CA ASP A 53 -28.75 -3.89 -0.09
C ASP A 53 -28.49 -3.14 -1.41
N LEU A 54 -29.01 -1.90 -1.53
CA LEU A 54 -28.87 -1.09 -2.75
C LEU A 54 -27.42 -0.69 -3.01
N PHE A 55 -26.68 -0.41 -1.97
CA PHE A 55 -25.27 0.01 -2.04
C PHE A 55 -24.28 -1.14 -1.98
N ASP A 56 -24.77 -2.37 -1.84
CA ASP A 56 -23.94 -3.57 -1.68
C ASP A 56 -22.93 -3.41 -0.53
N CYS A 57 -23.47 -3.15 0.67
CA CYS A 57 -22.67 -2.96 1.89
C CYS A 57 -23.46 -3.36 3.14
N ASP A 58 -22.76 -3.56 4.24
CA ASP A 58 -23.39 -3.87 5.52
C ASP A 58 -24.01 -2.64 6.18
N ILE A 59 -25.05 -2.88 7.02
CA ILE A 59 -25.67 -1.83 7.83
C ILE A 59 -24.65 -1.18 8.78
N GLY A 60 -23.74 -1.96 9.38
CA GLY A 60 -22.69 -1.47 10.26
C GLY A 60 -21.76 -0.46 9.57
N TYR A 61 -21.43 -0.69 8.30
CA TYR A 61 -20.73 0.29 7.48
C TYR A 61 -21.51 1.61 7.39
N LEU A 62 -22.81 1.58 7.08
CA LEU A 62 -23.64 2.79 7.01
C LEU A 62 -23.76 3.51 8.37
N LEU A 63 -23.78 2.76 9.47
CA LEU A 63 -23.78 3.28 10.84
C LEU A 63 -22.45 3.86 11.29
N CYS A 64 -21.37 3.66 10.53
CA CYS A 64 -19.99 4.03 10.86
C CYS A 64 -19.43 3.23 12.05
N ASP A 65 -19.86 1.98 12.21
CA ASP A 65 -19.30 1.04 13.18
C ASP A 65 -17.88 0.59 12.74
N TYR A 66 -17.69 0.48 11.43
CA TYR A 66 -16.40 0.24 10.78
C TYR A 66 -16.33 0.97 9.43
N ASP A 67 -15.14 1.07 8.83
CA ASP A 67 -14.91 1.85 7.60
C ASP A 67 -15.00 1.03 6.32
N GLU A 68 -14.86 -0.29 6.39
CA GLU A 68 -14.95 -1.22 5.29
C GLU A 68 -16.43 -1.52 4.94
N ARG A 69 -16.69 -1.87 3.67
CA ARG A 69 -18.06 -2.09 3.19
C ARG A 69 -18.73 -3.32 3.81
N THR A 70 -17.97 -4.32 4.19
CA THR A 70 -18.44 -5.53 4.87
C THR A 70 -17.66 -5.76 6.16
N ARG A 71 -18.32 -6.38 7.14
CA ARG A 71 -17.71 -6.71 8.42
C ARG A 71 -16.58 -7.72 8.27
N ASP A 72 -16.76 -8.69 7.39
CA ASP A 72 -15.75 -9.74 7.14
C ASP A 72 -14.41 -9.14 6.69
N ILE A 73 -14.46 -8.10 5.83
CA ILE A 73 -13.24 -7.39 5.39
C ILE A 73 -12.63 -6.60 6.55
N ALA A 74 -13.47 -5.94 7.38
CA ALA A 74 -13.00 -5.20 8.55
C ALA A 74 -12.29 -6.12 9.55
N ASP A 75 -12.94 -7.23 9.90
CA ASP A 75 -12.42 -8.22 10.84
C ASP A 75 -11.13 -8.87 10.29
N ALA A 76 -11.12 -9.26 9.01
CA ALA A 76 -9.93 -9.81 8.36
C ALA A 76 -8.77 -8.81 8.33
N SER A 77 -9.04 -7.54 8.03
CA SER A 77 -8.03 -6.46 8.03
C SER A 77 -7.44 -6.27 9.42
N GLN A 78 -8.26 -6.25 10.45
CA GLN A 78 -7.82 -6.10 11.84
C GLN A 78 -6.96 -7.27 12.31
N ILE A 79 -7.34 -8.51 11.97
CA ILE A 79 -6.64 -9.72 12.39
C ILE A 79 -5.33 -9.91 11.64
N THR A 80 -5.34 -9.68 10.32
CA THR A 80 -4.18 -9.98 9.45
C THR A 80 -3.21 -8.81 9.28
N GLY A 81 -3.66 -7.57 9.54
CA GLY A 81 -2.93 -6.34 9.21
C GLY A 81 -2.88 -6.03 7.70
N LEU A 82 -3.56 -6.81 6.86
CA LEU A 82 -3.68 -6.52 5.44
C LEU A 82 -4.63 -5.34 5.21
N SER A 83 -4.36 -4.54 4.17
CA SER A 83 -5.29 -3.48 3.79
C SER A 83 -6.61 -4.08 3.27
N PRO A 84 -7.76 -3.38 3.44
CA PRO A 84 -9.05 -3.83 2.90
C PRO A 84 -8.99 -4.13 1.41
N GLY A 85 -8.30 -3.29 0.63
CA GLY A 85 -8.11 -3.52 -0.80
C GLY A 85 -7.32 -4.78 -1.14
N ALA A 86 -6.33 -5.16 -0.32
CA ALA A 86 -5.60 -6.41 -0.50
C ALA A 86 -6.51 -7.63 -0.24
N ILE A 87 -7.33 -7.57 0.81
CA ILE A 87 -8.31 -8.61 1.14
C ILE A 87 -9.34 -8.76 0.01
N GLU A 88 -9.89 -7.66 -0.51
CA GLU A 88 -10.81 -7.69 -1.65
C GLU A 88 -10.18 -8.35 -2.89
N GLN A 89 -8.90 -8.09 -3.17
CA GLN A 89 -8.20 -8.73 -4.28
C GLN A 89 -8.03 -10.23 -4.06
N LEU A 90 -7.80 -10.67 -2.83
CA LEU A 90 -7.74 -12.10 -2.50
C LEU A 90 -9.11 -12.77 -2.65
N ILE A 91 -10.19 -12.13 -2.19
CA ILE A 91 -11.56 -12.64 -2.31
C ILE A 91 -12.01 -12.76 -3.78
N LYS A 92 -11.62 -11.80 -4.62
CA LYS A 92 -11.97 -11.76 -6.05
C LYS A 92 -10.98 -12.52 -6.95
N GLY A 93 -9.87 -12.96 -6.37
CA GLY A 93 -8.78 -13.60 -7.10
C GLY A 93 -9.14 -14.98 -7.66
N ASP A 94 -8.38 -15.42 -8.66
CA ASP A 94 -8.43 -16.82 -9.15
C ASP A 94 -7.93 -17.75 -8.03
N ASP A 95 -8.63 -18.87 -7.79
CA ASP A 95 -8.31 -19.83 -6.73
C ASP A 95 -6.86 -20.33 -6.77
N ARG A 96 -6.26 -20.42 -7.96
CA ARG A 96 -4.86 -20.82 -8.13
C ARG A 96 -3.90 -19.74 -7.64
N ILE A 97 -4.24 -18.47 -7.87
CA ILE A 97 -3.45 -17.34 -7.37
C ILE A 97 -3.53 -17.28 -5.84
N VAL A 98 -4.73 -17.42 -5.29
CA VAL A 98 -4.95 -17.46 -3.84
C VAL A 98 -4.23 -18.65 -3.23
N GLY A 99 -4.28 -19.83 -3.87
CA GLY A 99 -3.54 -21.02 -3.47
C GLY A 99 -2.02 -20.81 -3.45
N PHE A 100 -1.47 -20.14 -4.47
CA PHE A 100 -0.05 -19.80 -4.49
C PHE A 100 0.35 -18.83 -3.37
N ILE A 101 -0.46 -17.82 -3.10
CA ILE A 101 -0.23 -16.88 -2.00
C ILE A 101 -0.28 -17.60 -0.65
N SER A 102 -1.26 -18.49 -0.44
CA SER A 102 -1.37 -19.32 0.76
C SER A 102 -0.13 -20.20 0.94
N PHE A 103 0.32 -20.87 -0.13
CA PHE A 103 1.56 -21.64 -0.13
C PHE A 103 2.79 -20.81 0.27
N LEU A 104 2.92 -19.59 -0.25
CA LEU A 104 4.03 -18.68 0.11
C LEU A 104 4.04 -18.33 1.59
N ILE A 105 2.86 -18.12 2.18
CA ILE A 105 2.69 -17.80 3.60
C ILE A 105 2.98 -19.03 4.46
N GLU A 106 2.34 -20.16 4.18
CA GLU A 106 2.44 -21.40 4.95
C GLU A 106 3.86 -21.99 4.92
N SER A 107 4.53 -21.94 3.77
CA SER A 107 5.92 -22.39 3.62
C SER A 107 6.95 -21.39 4.19
N ASN A 108 6.49 -20.25 4.76
CA ASN A 108 7.33 -19.17 5.27
C ASN A 108 8.33 -18.61 4.24
N ARG A 109 8.00 -18.69 2.94
CA ARG A 109 8.88 -18.23 1.85
C ARG A 109 8.71 -16.72 1.57
N ILE A 110 7.55 -16.16 1.88
CA ILE A 110 7.27 -14.73 1.68
C ILE A 110 8.07 -13.83 2.62
N VAL A 111 8.35 -14.30 3.85
CA VAL A 111 9.01 -13.48 4.88
C VAL A 111 10.45 -13.08 4.49
N PRO A 112 11.33 -14.01 4.05
CA PRO A 112 12.67 -13.64 3.60
C PRO A 112 12.67 -12.70 2.40
N VAL A 113 11.75 -12.89 1.44
CA VAL A 113 11.59 -12.03 0.27
C VAL A 113 11.16 -10.63 0.70
N GLY A 114 10.14 -10.54 1.56
CA GLY A 114 9.65 -9.27 2.09
C GLY A 114 10.72 -8.52 2.90
N PHE A 115 11.46 -9.22 3.75
CA PHE A 115 12.54 -8.62 4.53
C PHE A 115 13.66 -8.06 3.65
N ASN A 116 14.09 -8.82 2.62
CA ASN A 116 15.10 -8.33 1.68
C ASN A 116 14.57 -7.14 0.85
N ALA A 117 13.29 -7.15 0.45
CA ALA A 117 12.67 -6.04 -0.26
C ALA A 117 12.65 -4.75 0.59
N LEU A 118 12.30 -4.84 1.87
CA LEU A 118 12.36 -3.70 2.79
C LEU A 118 13.79 -3.14 2.91
N ARG A 119 14.79 -4.00 3.06
CA ARG A 119 16.18 -3.57 3.08
C ARG A 119 16.66 -2.91 1.78
N CYS A 120 16.11 -3.33 0.62
CA CYS A 120 16.33 -2.62 -0.65
C CYS A 120 15.81 -1.18 -0.58
N VAL A 121 14.60 -0.98 -0.03
CA VAL A 121 14.03 0.36 0.15
C VAL A 121 14.90 1.21 1.05
N ASP A 122 15.34 0.68 2.20
CA ASP A 122 16.21 1.40 3.14
C ASP A 122 17.51 1.84 2.46
N SER A 123 18.18 0.93 1.72
CA SER A 123 19.41 1.24 0.98
C SER A 123 19.20 2.34 -0.07
N LEU A 124 18.05 2.33 -0.78
CA LEU A 124 17.72 3.38 -1.75
C LEU A 124 17.46 4.73 -1.09
N LEU A 125 16.80 4.74 0.07
CA LEU A 125 16.55 5.98 0.83
C LEU A 125 17.86 6.59 1.33
N GLU A 126 18.79 5.77 1.85
CA GLU A 126 20.11 6.22 2.26
C GLU A 126 20.93 6.76 1.09
N ILE A 127 20.96 6.06 -0.07
CA ILE A 127 21.61 6.54 -1.28
C ILE A 127 21.04 7.91 -1.69
N LYS A 128 19.72 8.06 -1.65
CA LYS A 128 19.04 9.33 -1.97
C LYS A 128 19.44 10.43 -0.99
N HIS A 129 19.51 10.13 0.30
CA HIS A 129 19.94 11.06 1.32
C HIS A 129 21.38 11.54 1.07
N TYR A 130 22.32 10.62 0.88
CA TYR A 130 23.72 10.97 0.60
C TYR A 130 23.87 11.80 -0.66
N ARG A 131 23.16 11.46 -1.74
CA ARG A 131 23.25 12.21 -3.01
C ARG A 131 22.65 13.60 -2.95
N ASN A 132 21.52 13.77 -2.27
CA ASN A 132 20.74 15.01 -2.33
C ASN A 132 21.06 15.94 -1.15
N GLU A 133 21.40 15.40 0.02
CA GLU A 133 21.55 16.17 1.24
C GLU A 133 23.00 16.29 1.73
N VAL A 134 23.82 15.28 1.52
CA VAL A 134 25.18 15.24 2.03
C VAL A 134 26.18 15.71 1.00
N LEU A 135 26.21 15.07 -0.14
CA LEU A 135 27.21 15.33 -1.21
C LEU A 135 27.22 16.78 -1.71
N PRO A 136 26.08 17.47 -1.90
CA PRO A 136 26.07 18.87 -2.34
C PRO A 136 26.61 19.86 -1.30
N LYS A 137 26.59 19.50 0.00
CA LYS A 137 27.08 20.35 1.09
C LYS A 137 28.60 20.21 1.30
N LEU A 138 29.20 19.18 0.73
CA LEU A 138 30.64 19.00 0.78
C LEU A 138 31.34 19.94 -0.22
N PRO A 139 32.42 20.60 0.19
CA PRO A 139 33.16 21.48 -0.71
C PRO A 139 33.59 20.75 -1.99
N GLN A 140 33.48 21.44 -3.13
CA GLN A 140 34.02 20.92 -4.38
C GLN A 140 35.51 21.22 -4.42
N CYS A 141 36.32 20.19 -4.36
CA CYS A 141 37.74 20.33 -4.58
C CYS A 141 38.01 20.81 -6.01
N ASN A 142 38.58 21.98 -6.14
CA ASN A 142 38.91 22.56 -7.46
C ASN A 142 40.27 22.02 -7.92
N ILE A 143 40.29 20.81 -8.48
CA ILE A 143 41.49 20.11 -8.96
C ILE A 143 42.36 21.05 -9.84
N SER A 144 41.73 21.95 -10.61
CA SER A 144 42.42 22.97 -11.42
C SER A 144 43.19 23.98 -10.56
N LYS A 145 42.73 24.28 -9.36
CA LYS A 145 43.45 25.14 -8.40
C LYS A 145 44.66 24.45 -7.80
N ILE A 146 44.52 23.16 -7.49
CA ILE A 146 45.60 22.32 -6.95
C ILE A 146 46.76 22.18 -7.95
N ILE A 147 46.44 21.95 -9.22
CA ILE A 147 47.43 21.79 -10.31
C ILE A 147 48.16 23.09 -10.59
N ASN A 148 47.51 24.25 -10.50
CA ASN A 148 48.09 25.55 -10.85
C ASN A 148 48.86 26.25 -9.71
N THR A 149 48.66 25.87 -8.43
CA THR A 149 49.28 26.62 -7.31
C THR A 149 50.41 25.90 -6.59
N SER A 150 50.73 24.65 -6.91
CA SER A 150 51.77 23.82 -6.28
C SER A 150 51.72 23.80 -4.71
N LYS A 151 50.62 24.23 -4.14
CA LYS A 151 50.36 24.22 -2.68
C LYS A 151 48.99 23.63 -2.43
N VAL A 152 48.98 22.35 -2.06
CA VAL A 152 47.78 21.69 -1.50
C VAL A 152 47.78 21.97 0.00
N SER A 153 46.71 22.56 0.52
CA SER A 153 46.53 22.71 1.97
C SER A 153 46.06 21.39 2.59
N ASN A 154 46.36 21.19 3.87
CA ASN A 154 45.85 20.02 4.60
C ASN A 154 44.33 20.01 4.64
N ASP A 155 43.69 21.18 4.64
CA ASP A 155 42.23 21.32 4.62
C ASP A 155 41.63 20.82 3.30
N ASP A 156 42.28 21.12 2.15
CA ASP A 156 41.83 20.63 0.84
C ASP A 156 41.90 19.10 0.76
N ILE A 157 42.93 18.49 1.38
CA ILE A 157 43.08 17.02 1.43
C ILE A 157 41.98 16.39 2.28
N GLU A 158 41.68 16.98 3.43
CA GLU A 158 40.66 16.48 4.37
C GLU A 158 39.27 16.59 3.75
N GLU A 159 38.96 17.68 3.05
CA GLU A 159 37.67 17.86 2.36
C GLU A 159 37.49 16.86 1.23
N GLU A 160 38.49 16.60 0.42
CA GLU A 160 38.47 15.60 -0.64
C GLU A 160 38.34 14.17 -0.08
N ALA A 161 39.00 13.88 1.02
CA ALA A 161 38.87 12.60 1.72
C ALA A 161 37.42 12.39 2.22
N LYS A 162 36.78 13.41 2.79
CA LYS A 162 35.37 13.34 3.19
C LYS A 162 34.43 13.09 2.02
N ARG A 163 34.67 13.77 0.89
CA ARG A 163 33.88 13.60 -0.33
C ARG A 163 34.03 12.19 -0.92
N THR A 164 35.25 11.68 -0.97
CA THR A 164 35.58 10.33 -1.44
C THR A 164 34.88 9.28 -0.55
N ALA A 165 34.96 9.43 0.78
CA ALA A 165 34.30 8.53 1.70
C ALA A 165 32.76 8.46 1.50
N VAL A 166 32.12 9.58 1.19
CA VAL A 166 30.68 9.59 0.88
C VAL A 166 30.38 8.90 -0.45
N ILE A 167 31.22 9.08 -1.45
CA ILE A 167 31.07 8.40 -2.76
C ILE A 167 31.24 6.89 -2.61
N ASP A 168 32.23 6.46 -1.82
CA ASP A 168 32.48 5.05 -1.52
C ASP A 168 31.31 4.42 -0.77
N GLU A 169 30.73 5.16 0.19
CA GLU A 169 29.53 4.71 0.91
C GLU A 169 28.32 4.54 -0.01
N ILE A 170 28.09 5.47 -0.92
CA ILE A 170 27.05 5.34 -1.94
C ILE A 170 27.29 4.10 -2.81
N GLY A 171 28.53 3.82 -3.19
CA GLY A 171 28.93 2.62 -3.92
C GLY A 171 28.59 1.35 -3.15
N ARG A 172 28.99 1.27 -1.87
CA ARG A 172 28.72 0.14 -1.00
C ARG A 172 27.21 -0.12 -0.79
N LEU A 173 26.40 0.93 -0.62
CA LEU A 173 24.96 0.81 -0.50
C LEU A 173 24.32 0.31 -1.79
N ARG A 174 24.86 0.69 -2.95
CA ARG A 174 24.40 0.22 -4.25
C ARG A 174 24.67 -1.29 -4.43
N ASP A 175 25.88 -1.74 -4.10
CA ASP A 175 26.23 -3.17 -4.15
C ASP A 175 25.35 -4.00 -3.22
N LEU A 176 25.06 -3.46 -2.04
CA LEU A 176 24.12 -4.08 -1.10
C LEU A 176 22.71 -4.18 -1.69
N TYR A 177 22.21 -3.12 -2.30
CA TYR A 177 20.91 -3.11 -2.98
C TYR A 177 20.82 -4.17 -4.06
N ASP A 178 21.80 -4.25 -4.95
CA ASP A 178 21.84 -5.22 -6.05
C ASP A 178 21.88 -6.67 -5.51
N SER A 179 22.65 -6.92 -4.45
CA SER A 179 22.70 -8.21 -3.77
C SER A 179 21.34 -8.61 -3.14
N LEU A 180 20.65 -7.66 -2.51
CA LEU A 180 19.34 -7.90 -1.90
C LEU A 180 18.26 -8.15 -2.96
N LEU A 181 18.28 -7.39 -4.05
CA LEU A 181 17.36 -7.56 -5.18
C LEU A 181 17.53 -8.96 -5.80
N TRP A 182 18.75 -9.39 -6.03
CA TRP A 182 19.03 -10.76 -6.51
C TRP A 182 18.49 -11.84 -5.55
N LYS A 183 18.60 -11.65 -4.23
CA LYS A 183 18.04 -12.58 -3.22
C LYS A 183 16.52 -12.65 -3.28
N CYS A 184 15.85 -11.50 -3.51
CA CYS A 184 14.40 -11.47 -3.71
C CYS A 184 13.99 -12.27 -4.95
N GLU A 185 14.65 -12.04 -6.08
CA GLU A 185 14.39 -12.75 -7.33
C GLU A 185 14.61 -14.27 -7.19
N LYS A 186 15.73 -14.68 -6.59
CA LYS A 186 16.01 -16.09 -6.35
C LYS A 186 15.03 -16.75 -5.39
N GLY A 187 14.62 -16.04 -4.33
CA GLY A 187 13.63 -16.53 -3.38
C GLY A 187 12.27 -16.77 -4.04
N MET A 188 11.81 -15.84 -4.87
CA MET A 188 10.57 -15.99 -5.62
C MET A 188 10.65 -17.10 -6.67
N SER A 189 11.73 -17.18 -7.45
CA SER A 189 11.91 -18.24 -8.45
C SER A 189 11.84 -19.63 -7.80
N SER A 190 12.56 -19.84 -6.69
CA SER A 190 12.54 -21.10 -5.94
C SER A 190 11.16 -21.43 -5.36
N ALA A 191 10.39 -20.42 -4.92
CA ALA A 191 9.04 -20.62 -4.44
C ALA A 191 8.09 -21.07 -5.56
N ILE A 192 8.19 -20.43 -6.72
CA ILE A 192 7.39 -20.76 -7.91
C ILE A 192 7.69 -22.19 -8.38
N GLU A 193 8.96 -22.56 -8.51
CA GLU A 193 9.37 -23.92 -8.90
C GLU A 193 8.77 -24.97 -7.94
N THR A 194 8.90 -24.76 -6.63
CA THR A 194 8.36 -25.68 -5.62
C THR A 194 6.84 -25.80 -5.70
N PHE A 195 6.13 -24.67 -5.87
CA PHE A 195 4.68 -24.68 -6.00
C PHE A 195 4.21 -25.42 -7.25
N ILE A 196 4.87 -25.21 -8.38
CA ILE A 196 4.58 -25.96 -9.63
C ILE A 196 4.77 -27.46 -9.41
N ASP A 197 5.87 -27.88 -8.79
CA ASP A 197 6.16 -29.28 -8.52
C ASP A 197 5.10 -29.93 -7.60
N GLU A 198 4.60 -29.20 -6.60
CA GLU A 198 3.53 -29.65 -5.71
C GLU A 198 2.19 -29.77 -6.44
N GLU A 199 1.83 -28.79 -7.25
CA GLU A 199 0.59 -28.81 -8.04
C GLU A 199 0.61 -29.94 -9.10
N VAL A 200 1.72 -30.12 -9.82
CA VAL A 200 1.85 -31.22 -10.79
C VAL A 200 1.68 -32.59 -10.12
N LYS A 201 2.19 -32.78 -8.90
CA LYS A 201 2.02 -34.02 -8.13
C LYS A 201 0.58 -34.27 -7.69
N LYS A 202 -0.25 -33.23 -7.53
CA LYS A 202 -1.68 -33.40 -7.18
C LYS A 202 -2.54 -33.88 -8.35
N TYR A 203 -2.14 -33.55 -9.57
CA TYR A 203 -2.93 -33.80 -10.78
C TYR A 203 -2.31 -34.85 -11.74
N GLY A 204 -1.12 -35.33 -11.47
CA GLY A 204 -0.44 -36.39 -12.21
C GLY A 204 -0.49 -37.74 -11.50
#